data_137db3af4eed853335505f583f8ea90d
#
_entry.id   137db3af4eed853335505f583f8ea90d
#
_cell.length_a   1.000
_cell.length_b   1.000
_cell.length_c   1.000
_cell.angle_alpha   90.00
_cell.angle_beta   90.00
_cell.angle_gamma   90.00
#
_symmetry.space_group_name_H-M   'P 1'
#
loop_
_entity.id
_entity.type
_entity.pdbx_description
1 polymer ?
#
loop_
_entity_poly.entity_id
_entity_poly.type
_entity_poly.pdbx_seq_one_letter_code
_entity_poly.pdbx_strand_id
1 'polypeptide(L)'
;MKTMKVVAAIICNDMERKNKIFATARGYGDLKGGWEFPGGKVEPGETPQQALKREIMEELSTEIKVGELIDTIEYDYPTFHLSMDCFWAEVITGQLELKEAEAAKWLTKDQLESVAWLPADITLIDKIRQYMN
;
A
#
# COMPACT_ATOMS: atom_id res chain seq x y z
N MET A 1 -19.86 -9.56 11.00
CA MET A 1 -19.16 -8.78 9.94
C MET A 1 -17.97 -9.58 9.44
N LYS A 2 -17.83 -9.66 8.14
CA LYS A 2 -16.73 -10.43 7.55
C LYS A 2 -15.41 -9.66 7.68
N THR A 3 -14.33 -10.37 8.03
CA THR A 3 -12.99 -9.80 8.07
C THR A 3 -12.27 -10.07 6.75
N MET A 4 -11.72 -9.02 6.16
CA MET A 4 -10.88 -9.12 4.97
C MET A 4 -9.42 -8.92 5.38
N LYS A 5 -8.61 -9.95 5.17
CA LYS A 5 -7.17 -9.87 5.42
C LYS A 5 -6.45 -9.44 4.14
N VAL A 6 -5.79 -8.27 4.21
CA VAL A 6 -5.07 -7.71 3.08
C VAL A 6 -3.66 -7.29 3.49
N VAL A 7 -2.85 -7.07 2.49
CA VAL A 7 -1.48 -6.57 2.65
C VAL A 7 -1.29 -5.33 1.79
N ALA A 8 -0.43 -4.43 2.23
CA ALA A 8 -0.12 -3.21 1.49
C ALA A 8 1.39 -2.97 1.48
N ALA A 9 1.90 -2.53 0.34
CA ALA A 9 3.30 -2.19 0.17
C ALA A 9 3.48 -0.68 0.21
N ILE A 10 4.23 -0.20 1.19
CA ILE A 10 4.68 1.18 1.23
C ILE A 10 6.04 1.18 0.53
N ILE A 11 5.96 1.28 -0.81
CA ILE A 11 7.15 1.25 -1.67
C ILE A 11 7.86 2.58 -1.55
N CYS A 12 9.10 2.55 -1.08
CA CYS A 12 9.92 3.74 -0.96
C CYS A 12 11.05 3.72 -2.00
N ASN A 13 11.61 4.88 -2.27
CA ASN A 13 12.71 5.01 -3.23
C ASN A 13 13.96 4.26 -2.75
N ASP A 14 14.15 4.21 -1.43
CA ASP A 14 15.30 3.59 -0.79
C ASP A 14 14.90 3.31 0.65
N MET A 15 15.00 2.05 1.12
CA MET A 15 14.55 1.67 2.45
C MET A 15 15.38 2.26 3.59
N GLU A 16 16.60 2.70 3.30
CA GLU A 16 17.42 3.39 4.31
C GLU A 16 17.06 4.87 4.42
N ARG A 17 16.82 5.53 3.29
CA ARG A 17 16.56 6.99 3.25
C ARG A 17 15.10 7.36 3.38
N LYS A 18 14.21 6.60 2.77
CA LYS A 18 12.76 6.83 2.80
C LYS A 18 12.38 8.27 2.48
N ASN A 19 12.88 8.80 1.36
CA ASN A 19 12.60 10.18 0.95
C ASN A 19 11.25 10.32 0.24
N LYS A 20 10.80 9.26 -0.43
CA LYS A 20 9.56 9.24 -1.20
C LYS A 20 8.87 7.91 -1.05
N ILE A 21 7.54 7.93 -1.06
CA ILE A 21 6.72 6.72 -1.07
C ILE A 21 5.77 6.75 -2.27
N PHE A 22 5.44 5.57 -2.78
CA PHE A 22 4.60 5.39 -3.96
C PHE A 22 3.16 5.14 -3.53
N ALA A 23 2.23 5.92 -4.07
CA ALA A 23 0.81 5.79 -3.79
C ALA A 23 0.02 5.72 -5.09
N THR A 24 -1.13 5.06 -5.06
CA THR A 24 -2.01 4.90 -6.21
C THR A 24 -3.43 5.37 -5.91
N ALA A 25 -4.11 5.86 -6.94
CA ALA A 25 -5.53 6.20 -6.84
C ALA A 25 -6.36 5.05 -7.40
N ARG A 26 -7.36 4.63 -6.63
CA ARG A 26 -8.24 3.51 -7.03
C ARG A 26 -9.07 3.89 -8.25
N GLY A 27 -9.06 3.06 -9.29
CA GLY A 27 -9.75 3.32 -10.55
C GLY A 27 -11.13 2.66 -10.67
N TYR A 28 -11.63 2.01 -9.62
CA TYR A 28 -12.88 1.25 -9.70
C TYR A 28 -13.57 1.15 -8.33
N GLY A 29 -14.83 0.72 -8.37
CA GLY A 29 -15.61 0.41 -7.16
C GLY A 29 -16.13 1.65 -6.44
N ASP A 30 -16.70 1.43 -5.25
CA ASP A 30 -17.32 2.47 -4.45
C ASP A 30 -16.34 3.50 -3.90
N LEU A 31 -15.06 3.12 -3.78
CA LEU A 31 -14.01 3.99 -3.26
C LEU A 31 -13.12 4.56 -4.36
N LYS A 32 -13.65 4.59 -5.60
CA LYS A 32 -12.93 5.15 -6.75
C LYS A 32 -12.46 6.57 -6.48
N GLY A 33 -11.23 6.86 -6.88
CA GLY A 33 -10.61 8.18 -6.68
C GLY A 33 -9.90 8.33 -5.35
N GLY A 34 -10.12 7.41 -4.40
CA GLY A 34 -9.38 7.41 -3.13
C GLY A 34 -7.95 6.94 -3.31
N TRP A 35 -7.05 7.54 -2.57
CA TRP A 35 -5.62 7.18 -2.62
C TRP A 35 -5.29 6.12 -1.59
N GLU A 36 -4.43 5.19 -1.96
CA GLU A 36 -4.06 4.04 -1.15
C GLU A 36 -2.66 3.55 -1.50
N PHE A 37 -2.20 2.55 -0.78
CA PHE A 37 -0.97 1.84 -1.12
C PHE A 37 -1.32 0.56 -1.87
N PRO A 38 -0.50 0.17 -2.88
CA PRO A 38 -0.79 -1.04 -3.64
C PRO A 38 -0.66 -2.30 -2.77
N GLY A 39 -1.47 -3.29 -3.08
CA GLY A 39 -1.52 -4.55 -2.35
C GLY A 39 -2.78 -5.32 -2.69
N GLY A 40 -3.18 -6.21 -1.82
CA GLY A 40 -4.39 -7.00 -2.05
C GLY A 40 -4.61 -8.06 -1.00
N LYS A 41 -5.47 -9.02 -1.30
CA LYS A 41 -5.89 -10.05 -0.35
C LYS A 41 -4.83 -11.13 -0.18
N VAL A 42 -4.69 -11.61 1.05
CA VAL A 42 -3.88 -12.79 1.36
C VAL A 42 -4.71 -14.02 0.99
N GLU A 43 -4.14 -14.91 0.18
CA GLU A 43 -4.79 -16.17 -0.19
C GLU A 43 -4.42 -17.29 0.77
N PRO A 44 -5.26 -18.35 0.87
CA PRO A 44 -4.97 -19.48 1.74
C PRO A 44 -3.58 -20.07 1.46
N GLY A 45 -2.83 -20.30 2.51
CA GLY A 45 -1.49 -20.90 2.40
C GLY A 45 -0.37 -19.91 2.13
N GLU A 46 -0.68 -18.64 1.91
CA GLU A 46 0.34 -17.60 1.73
C GLU A 46 0.71 -16.95 3.06
N THR A 47 1.98 -16.60 3.22
CA THR A 47 2.36 -15.63 4.24
C THR A 47 1.99 -14.23 3.75
N PRO A 48 1.87 -13.23 4.65
CA PRO A 48 1.63 -11.85 4.21
C PRO A 48 2.67 -11.35 3.20
N GLN A 49 3.95 -11.69 3.40
CA GLN A 49 5.02 -11.27 2.52
C GLN A 49 4.91 -11.91 1.13
N GLN A 50 4.54 -13.18 1.07
CA GLN A 50 4.31 -13.88 -0.20
C GLN A 50 3.14 -13.26 -0.96
N ALA A 51 2.05 -12.98 -0.26
CA ALA A 51 0.87 -12.34 -0.83
C ALA A 51 1.23 -10.99 -1.42
N LEU A 52 2.03 -10.20 -0.69
CA LEU A 52 2.41 -8.86 -1.13
C LEU A 52 3.24 -8.90 -2.41
N LYS A 53 4.24 -9.78 -2.46
CA LYS A 53 5.06 -9.95 -3.66
C LYS A 53 4.22 -10.33 -4.88
N ARG A 54 3.28 -11.27 -4.69
CA ARG A 54 2.37 -11.71 -5.75
C ARG A 54 1.47 -10.57 -6.22
N GLU A 55 0.85 -9.85 -5.29
CA GLU A 55 -0.06 -8.76 -5.63
C GLU A 55 0.64 -7.63 -6.39
N ILE A 56 1.85 -7.26 -5.98
CA ILE A 56 2.59 -6.20 -6.66
C ILE A 56 3.02 -6.66 -8.06
N MET A 57 3.38 -7.93 -8.23
CA MET A 57 3.66 -8.46 -9.56
C MET A 57 2.41 -8.43 -10.45
N GLU A 58 1.26 -8.81 -9.91
CA GLU A 58 -0.01 -8.79 -10.66
C GLU A 58 -0.46 -7.38 -11.02
N GLU A 59 -0.41 -6.46 -10.06
CA GLU A 59 -0.91 -5.09 -10.25
C GLU A 59 0.04 -4.18 -11.02
N LEU A 60 1.34 -4.32 -10.81
CA LEU A 60 2.33 -3.35 -11.27
C LEU A 60 3.44 -3.96 -12.13
N SER A 61 3.40 -5.24 -12.40
CA SER A 61 4.44 -5.96 -13.13
C SER A 61 5.84 -5.68 -12.55
N THR A 62 5.93 -5.63 -11.22
CA THR A 62 7.13 -5.19 -10.52
C THR A 62 7.49 -6.18 -9.42
N GLU A 63 8.76 -6.52 -9.35
CA GLU A 63 9.31 -7.34 -8.28
C GLU A 63 9.81 -6.42 -7.16
N ILE A 64 9.36 -6.68 -5.93
CA ILE A 64 9.75 -5.90 -4.76
C ILE A 64 10.48 -6.74 -3.73
N LYS A 65 11.33 -6.06 -2.96
CA LYS A 65 11.88 -6.60 -1.71
C LYS A 65 10.97 -6.11 -0.59
N VAL A 66 10.41 -7.03 0.18
CA VAL A 66 9.55 -6.69 1.32
C VAL A 66 10.43 -6.47 2.54
N GLY A 67 10.25 -5.32 3.18
CA GLY A 67 10.98 -4.94 4.39
C GLY A 67 10.20 -5.21 5.66
N GLU A 68 10.41 -4.39 6.67
CA GLU A 68 9.77 -4.55 7.97
C GLU A 68 8.29 -4.19 7.96
N LEU A 69 7.52 -4.87 8.82
CA LEU A 69 6.14 -4.50 9.09
C LEU A 69 6.12 -3.13 9.77
N ILE A 70 5.34 -2.21 9.20
CA ILE A 70 5.15 -0.88 9.79
C ILE A 70 4.08 -0.95 10.87
N ASP A 71 2.93 -1.52 10.51
CA ASP A 71 1.77 -1.63 11.38
C ASP A 71 0.74 -2.56 10.76
N THR A 72 -0.19 -3.03 11.58
CA THR A 72 -1.40 -3.72 11.14
C THR A 72 -2.57 -2.80 11.42
N ILE A 73 -3.26 -2.39 10.36
CA ILE A 73 -4.40 -1.47 10.46
C ILE A 73 -5.68 -2.29 10.56
N GLU A 74 -6.48 -2.00 11.60
CA GLU A 74 -7.81 -2.58 11.77
C GLU A 74 -8.82 -1.46 11.54
N TYR A 75 -9.74 -1.64 10.61
CA TYR A 75 -10.72 -0.62 10.29
C TYR A 75 -12.06 -1.22 9.90
N ASP A 76 -13.14 -0.69 10.47
CA ASP A 76 -14.50 -1.13 10.17
C ASP A 76 -15.11 -0.25 9.07
N TYR A 77 -15.24 -0.83 7.88
CA TYR A 77 -16.10 -0.25 6.84
C TYR A 77 -17.54 -0.70 7.07
N PRO A 78 -18.54 -0.06 6.46
CA PRO A 78 -19.95 -0.39 6.74
C PRO A 78 -20.32 -1.86 6.54
N THR A 79 -19.66 -2.57 5.59
CA THR A 79 -20.02 -3.94 5.24
C THR A 79 -18.98 -4.98 5.59
N PHE A 80 -17.79 -4.57 6.06
CA PHE A 80 -16.73 -5.51 6.42
C PHE A 80 -15.70 -4.89 7.34
N HIS A 81 -14.96 -5.76 8.01
CA HIS A 81 -13.80 -5.36 8.83
C HIS A 81 -12.53 -5.58 8.00
N LEU A 82 -11.71 -4.55 7.89
CA LEU A 82 -10.42 -4.62 7.20
C LEU A 82 -9.31 -4.88 8.22
N SER A 83 -8.47 -5.89 7.96
CA SER A 83 -7.23 -6.13 8.69
C SER A 83 -6.09 -6.07 7.67
N MET A 84 -5.27 -5.03 7.74
CA MET A 84 -4.26 -4.74 6.71
C MET A 84 -2.86 -4.68 7.30
N ASP A 85 -2.02 -5.63 6.88
CA ASP A 85 -0.60 -5.63 7.24
C ASP A 85 0.17 -4.75 6.25
N CYS A 86 0.84 -3.72 6.76
CA CYS A 86 1.55 -2.73 5.95
C CYS A 86 3.05 -2.87 6.12
N PHE A 87 3.75 -3.10 5.00
CA PHE A 87 5.20 -3.34 4.99
C PHE A 87 5.93 -2.28 4.19
N TRP A 88 7.12 -1.92 4.64
CA TRP A 88 8.07 -1.20 3.79
C TRP A 88 8.46 -2.11 2.62
N ALA A 89 8.67 -1.53 1.46
CA ALA A 89 9.12 -2.27 0.29
C ALA A 89 9.99 -1.38 -0.61
N GLU A 90 10.76 -2.04 -1.46
CA GLU A 90 11.66 -1.37 -2.41
C GLU A 90 11.62 -2.15 -3.72
N VAL A 91 11.66 -1.46 -4.85
CA VAL A 91 11.65 -2.10 -6.16
C VAL A 91 12.99 -2.80 -6.41
N ILE A 92 12.91 -4.07 -6.81
CA ILE A 92 14.07 -4.83 -7.29
C ILE A 92 14.17 -4.69 -8.80
N THR A 93 13.08 -5.05 -9.51
CA THR A 93 12.99 -4.93 -10.97
C THR A 93 11.57 -4.52 -11.36
N GLY A 94 11.43 -3.87 -12.50
CA GLY A 94 10.14 -3.41 -13.01
C GLY A 94 10.02 -1.90 -12.97
N GLN A 95 8.91 -1.38 -13.49
CA GLN A 95 8.71 0.06 -13.68
C GLN A 95 7.42 0.58 -13.03
N LEU A 96 6.81 -0.19 -12.12
CA LEU A 96 5.55 0.19 -11.46
C LEU A 96 4.47 0.52 -12.49
N GLU A 97 4.23 -0.42 -13.40
CA GLU A 97 3.26 -0.28 -14.47
C GLU A 97 1.82 -0.33 -13.93
N LEU A 98 1.04 0.73 -14.18
CA LEU A 98 -0.35 0.80 -13.70
C LEU A 98 -1.26 -0.03 -14.61
N LYS A 99 -1.94 -1.03 -14.04
CA LYS A 99 -2.91 -1.87 -14.75
C LYS A 99 -4.34 -1.57 -14.36
N GLU A 100 -4.60 -1.28 -13.10
CA GLU A 100 -5.95 -1.03 -12.59
C GLU A 100 -6.12 0.34 -11.94
N ALA A 101 -5.06 0.90 -11.38
CA ALA A 101 -5.11 2.22 -10.77
C ALA A 101 -5.26 3.30 -11.84
N GLU A 102 -6.03 4.35 -11.54
CA GLU A 102 -6.22 5.45 -12.49
C GLU A 102 -5.09 6.49 -12.44
N ALA A 103 -4.32 6.52 -11.34
CA ALA A 103 -3.21 7.45 -11.20
C ALA A 103 -2.22 6.93 -10.16
N ALA A 104 -1.01 7.46 -10.18
CA ALA A 104 0.01 7.15 -9.19
C ALA A 104 0.91 8.37 -8.99
N LYS A 105 1.49 8.45 -7.79
CA LYS A 105 2.45 9.51 -7.46
C LYS A 105 3.50 8.99 -6.51
N TRP A 106 4.71 9.51 -6.67
CA TRP A 106 5.72 9.48 -5.62
C TRP A 106 5.52 10.69 -4.74
N LEU A 107 5.41 10.49 -3.44
CA LEU A 107 5.14 11.56 -2.47
C LEU A 107 6.31 11.71 -1.53
N THR A 108 6.80 12.94 -1.38
CA THR A 108 7.76 13.29 -0.33
C THR A 108 7.01 13.46 0.99
N LYS A 109 7.75 13.55 2.08
CA LYS A 109 7.17 13.76 3.41
C LYS A 109 6.21 14.96 3.44
N ASP A 110 6.57 16.05 2.78
CA ASP A 110 5.76 17.27 2.74
C ASP A 110 4.52 17.14 1.86
N GLN A 111 4.46 16.14 1.01
CA GLN A 111 3.37 15.93 0.06
C GLN A 111 2.34 14.89 0.53
N LEU A 112 2.54 14.29 1.69
CA LEU A 112 1.66 13.21 2.17
C LEU A 112 0.20 13.64 2.27
N GLU A 113 -0.08 14.90 2.51
CA GLU A 113 -1.45 15.42 2.63
C GLU A 113 -1.98 16.00 1.32
N SER A 114 -1.23 15.89 0.23
CA SER A 114 -1.66 16.40 -1.08
C SER A 114 -2.67 15.52 -1.79
N VAL A 115 -2.95 14.32 -1.27
CA VAL A 115 -3.90 13.38 -1.85
C VAL A 115 -4.96 13.00 -0.83
N ALA A 116 -6.14 12.58 -1.33
CA ALA A 116 -7.25 12.18 -0.48
C ALA A 116 -7.15 10.68 -0.16
N TRP A 117 -6.50 10.35 0.94
CA TRP A 117 -6.33 8.96 1.38
C TRP A 117 -7.65 8.30 1.73
N LEU A 118 -7.78 7.01 1.43
CA LEU A 118 -8.88 6.20 1.93
C LEU A 118 -8.84 6.14 3.46
N PRO A 119 -10.01 6.00 4.12
CA PRO A 119 -10.09 6.07 5.58
C PRO A 119 -9.12 5.16 6.32
N ALA A 120 -8.94 3.91 5.86
CA ALA A 120 -8.04 2.98 6.51
C ALA A 120 -6.58 3.44 6.45
N ASP A 121 -6.19 4.17 5.41
CA ASP A 121 -4.81 4.62 5.21
C ASP A 121 -4.46 5.88 6.00
N ILE A 122 -5.45 6.66 6.39
CA ILE A 122 -5.23 7.93 7.12
C ILE A 122 -4.43 7.71 8.39
N THR A 123 -4.77 6.68 9.17
CA THR A 123 -4.07 6.39 10.42
C THR A 123 -2.63 5.96 10.20
N LEU A 124 -2.35 5.34 9.06
CA LEU A 124 -1.01 4.87 8.72
C LEU A 124 -0.08 6.02 8.31
N ILE A 125 -0.63 7.09 7.73
CA ILE A 125 0.16 8.21 7.20
C ILE A 125 1.00 8.88 8.29
N ASP A 126 0.44 9.09 9.47
CA ASP A 126 1.19 9.71 10.57
C ASP A 126 2.36 8.84 11.01
N LYS A 127 2.19 7.53 11.00
CA LYS A 127 3.25 6.60 11.36
C LYS A 127 4.34 6.55 10.29
N ILE A 128 3.95 6.54 9.02
CA ILE A 128 4.89 6.58 7.90
C ILE A 128 5.74 7.86 7.97
N ARG A 129 5.11 8.99 8.25
CA ARG A 129 5.78 10.30 8.34
C ARG A 129 6.95 10.27 9.33
N GLN A 130 6.81 9.55 10.43
CA GLN A 130 7.84 9.45 11.46
C GLN A 130 9.14 8.80 10.96
N TYR A 131 9.04 7.94 9.94
CA TYR A 131 10.19 7.22 9.38
C TYR A 131 10.77 7.88 8.13
N MET A 132 10.05 8.83 7.54
CA MET A 132 10.50 9.50 6.31
C MET A 132 11.46 10.65 6.60
N ASN A 133 12.39 10.84 5.69
CA ASN A 133 13.33 11.95 5.73
C ASN A 133 12.85 13.14 4.91
#